data_c479a68b107ee789770d7a383bbd5a6d
#
_entry.id   c479a68b107ee789770d7a383bbd5a6d
#
_cell.length_a   1.000
_cell.length_b   1.000
_cell.length_c   1.000
_cell.angle_alpha   90.00
_cell.angle_beta   90.00
_cell.angle_gamma   90.00
#
_symmetry.space_group_name_H-M   'P 1'
#
loop_
_entity.id
_entity.type
_entity.pdbx_description
1 polymer ?
#
loop_
_entity_poly.entity_id
_entity_poly.type
_entity_poly.pdbx_seq_one_letter_code
_entity_poly.pdbx_strand_id
1 'polypeptide(L)'
;QSYFGAQGIEVDINQNGIFLQGTLKYGPFTALKSDIMGPFRWFAGMQCSHGVISMGHSLEGSLCLNGDVLGFSGGTGYLETDRGRSFPDAYLWTQCGWNRVGDDGLMLAAATIPLPVGGFTGCICAILHHGREYRLATYRGAKIEAWSSSGASIRQGKYRLEVRILEKHGQ
;
A
#
# COMPACT_ATOMS: atom_id res chain seq x y z
N GLN A 1 -3.28 -18.65 19.29
CA GLN A 1 -3.46 -18.69 17.82
C GLN A 1 -3.93 -17.34 17.34
N SER A 2 -3.21 -16.70 16.42
CA SER A 2 -3.58 -15.40 15.85
C SER A 2 -4.68 -15.54 14.79
N TYR A 3 -5.53 -14.54 14.68
CA TYR A 3 -6.60 -14.42 13.69
C TYR A 3 -6.48 -13.08 12.95
N PHE A 4 -6.65 -13.12 11.62
CA PHE A 4 -6.65 -11.94 10.75
C PHE A 4 -7.90 -11.95 9.90
N GLY A 5 -8.71 -10.92 10.03
CA GLY A 5 -10.01 -10.82 9.35
C GLY A 5 -10.37 -9.42 8.89
N ALA A 6 -11.50 -9.30 8.19
CA ALA A 6 -11.95 -8.01 7.65
C ALA A 6 -12.43 -7.02 8.74
N GLN A 7 -12.69 -7.49 9.95
CA GLN A 7 -13.13 -6.66 11.06
C GLN A 7 -12.04 -6.32 12.07
N GLY A 8 -10.85 -6.92 11.91
CA GLY A 8 -9.76 -6.72 12.83
C GLY A 8 -8.80 -7.89 12.88
N ILE A 9 -7.87 -7.80 13.82
CA ILE A 9 -6.90 -8.84 14.12
C ILE A 9 -6.92 -9.19 15.61
N GLU A 10 -6.72 -10.46 15.90
CA GLU A 10 -6.32 -10.95 17.22
C GLU A 10 -4.94 -11.56 17.09
N VAL A 11 -4.00 -11.04 17.87
CA VAL A 11 -2.62 -11.52 17.83
C VAL A 11 -2.30 -12.23 19.13
N ASP A 12 -1.72 -13.42 18.99
CA ASP A 12 -1.23 -14.23 20.10
C ASP A 12 0.04 -14.98 19.63
N ILE A 13 1.18 -14.35 19.84
CA ILE A 13 2.50 -14.84 19.46
C ILE A 13 3.35 -14.97 20.70
N ASN A 14 3.91 -16.16 20.91
CA ASN A 14 4.91 -16.42 21.94
C ASN A 14 5.99 -17.30 21.32
N GLN A 15 7.00 -16.68 20.73
CA GLN A 15 8.05 -17.40 20.01
C GLN A 15 9.36 -16.60 20.03
N ASN A 16 10.47 -17.31 20.22
CA ASN A 16 11.84 -16.74 20.18
C ASN A 16 12.05 -15.53 21.10
N GLY A 17 11.43 -15.52 22.29
CA GLY A 17 11.52 -14.40 23.22
C GLY A 17 10.64 -13.21 22.87
N ILE A 18 9.83 -13.30 21.84
CA ILE A 18 8.82 -12.29 21.48
C ILE A 18 7.47 -12.76 22.02
N PHE A 19 6.87 -11.94 22.86
CA PHE A 19 5.52 -12.09 23.35
C PHE A 19 4.68 -10.94 22.85
N LEU A 20 3.74 -11.20 21.93
CA LEU A 20 2.86 -10.19 21.36
C LEU A 20 1.41 -10.68 21.44
N GLN A 21 0.59 -9.97 22.18
CA GLN A 21 -0.83 -10.25 22.35
C GLN A 21 -1.69 -9.00 22.20
N GLY A 22 -2.90 -9.15 21.71
CA GLY A 22 -3.91 -8.10 21.72
C GLY A 22 -4.87 -8.17 20.56
N THR A 23 -5.74 -7.17 20.49
CA THR A 23 -6.80 -7.09 19.48
C THR A 23 -6.85 -5.69 18.91
N LEU A 24 -6.92 -5.58 17.58
CA LEU A 24 -7.26 -4.36 16.87
C LEU A 24 -8.55 -4.57 16.09
N LYS A 25 -9.50 -3.66 16.26
CA LYS A 25 -10.73 -3.60 15.48
C LYS A 25 -10.60 -2.55 14.39
N TYR A 26 -11.11 -2.87 13.22
CA TYR A 26 -11.10 -2.00 12.05
C TYR A 26 -12.45 -1.30 11.93
N GLY A 27 -12.41 0.00 11.68
CA GLY A 27 -13.57 0.76 11.23
C GLY A 27 -13.88 0.51 9.75
N PRO A 28 -14.87 1.24 9.20
CA PRO A 28 -15.25 1.09 7.80
C PRO A 28 -14.09 1.29 6.85
N PHE A 29 -13.93 0.39 5.88
CA PHE A 29 -12.88 0.47 4.86
C PHE A 29 -13.20 1.52 3.81
N THR A 30 -12.21 2.31 3.44
CA THR A 30 -12.26 3.19 2.27
C THR A 30 -11.67 2.47 1.07
N ALA A 31 -12.54 1.81 0.31
CA ALA A 31 -12.15 1.08 -0.89
C ALA A 31 -11.93 2.04 -2.08
N LEU A 32 -11.05 1.65 -3.01
CA LEU A 32 -10.92 2.31 -4.30
C LEU A 32 -12.15 2.04 -5.18
N LYS A 33 -12.49 2.98 -6.07
CA LYS A 33 -13.62 2.87 -7.01
C LYS A 33 -13.48 1.69 -7.99
N SER A 34 -12.27 1.24 -8.24
CA SER A 34 -11.96 0.09 -9.10
C SER A 34 -10.63 -0.54 -8.69
N ASP A 35 -10.40 -1.76 -9.14
CA ASP A 35 -9.14 -2.48 -8.91
C ASP A 35 -7.94 -1.62 -9.32
N ILE A 36 -6.91 -1.58 -8.45
CA ILE A 36 -5.70 -0.76 -8.67
C ILE A 36 -4.90 -1.25 -9.88
N MET A 37 -4.92 -2.55 -10.17
CA MET A 37 -4.25 -3.15 -11.32
C MET A 37 -4.97 -2.88 -12.64
N GLY A 38 -6.24 -2.45 -12.60
CA GLY A 38 -7.03 -2.21 -13.80
C GLY A 38 -7.07 -3.45 -14.72
N PRO A 39 -6.79 -3.31 -16.03
CA PRO A 39 -6.78 -4.45 -16.96
C PRO A 39 -5.73 -5.52 -16.63
N PHE A 40 -4.64 -5.15 -15.96
CA PHE A 40 -3.56 -6.10 -15.63
C PHE A 40 -3.99 -7.20 -14.66
N ARG A 41 -5.08 -7.00 -13.92
CA ARG A 41 -5.65 -8.07 -13.05
C ARG A 41 -5.99 -9.36 -13.81
N TRP A 42 -6.24 -9.27 -15.10
CA TRP A 42 -6.62 -10.39 -15.95
C TRP A 42 -5.42 -11.07 -16.64
N PHE A 43 -4.22 -10.51 -16.49
CA PHE A 43 -3.01 -11.09 -17.07
C PHE A 43 -2.48 -12.25 -16.19
N ALA A 44 -2.68 -13.48 -16.68
CA ALA A 44 -2.25 -14.69 -15.98
C ALA A 44 -0.71 -14.81 -15.80
N GLY A 45 0.06 -14.03 -16.54
CA GLY A 45 1.52 -14.02 -16.52
C GLY A 45 2.17 -13.01 -15.58
N MET A 46 1.37 -12.23 -14.83
CA MET A 46 1.92 -11.28 -13.86
C MET A 46 2.63 -12.01 -12.71
N GLN A 47 3.85 -11.58 -12.38
CA GLN A 47 4.62 -12.12 -11.25
C GLN A 47 3.92 -11.86 -9.94
N CYS A 48 3.37 -10.65 -9.76
CA CYS A 48 2.64 -10.21 -8.59
C CYS A 48 1.38 -9.45 -9.01
N SER A 49 0.28 -9.71 -8.33
CA SER A 49 -0.96 -8.95 -8.42
C SER A 49 -1.16 -8.20 -7.12
N HIS A 50 -1.23 -6.89 -7.21
CA HIS A 50 -1.39 -5.98 -6.10
C HIS A 50 -2.86 -5.59 -5.94
N GLY A 51 -3.35 -5.53 -4.69
CA GLY A 51 -4.72 -5.12 -4.40
C GLY A 51 -4.78 -4.19 -3.19
N VAL A 52 -5.49 -3.08 -3.31
CA VAL A 52 -5.76 -2.17 -2.20
C VAL A 52 -7.16 -2.45 -1.68
N ILE A 53 -7.24 -2.95 -0.46
CA ILE A 53 -8.50 -3.28 0.23
C ILE A 53 -9.06 -2.03 0.89
N SER A 54 -8.20 -1.26 1.56
CA SER A 54 -8.58 -0.02 2.22
C SER A 54 -7.46 1.02 2.16
N MET A 55 -7.78 2.18 1.60
CA MET A 55 -6.88 3.34 1.60
C MET A 55 -6.77 4.00 2.97
N GLY A 56 -7.73 3.76 3.85
CA GLY A 56 -7.74 4.25 5.22
C GLY A 56 -8.96 3.73 5.99
N HIS A 57 -8.75 3.37 7.25
CA HIS A 57 -9.80 3.01 8.19
C HIS A 57 -9.34 3.35 9.61
N SER A 58 -10.28 3.60 10.51
CA SER A 58 -9.95 3.81 11.92
C SER A 58 -9.53 2.52 12.59
N LEU A 59 -8.68 2.65 13.60
CA LEU A 59 -8.24 1.56 14.46
C LEU A 59 -8.74 1.79 15.88
N GLU A 60 -9.13 0.69 16.53
CA GLU A 60 -9.51 0.63 17.94
C GLU A 60 -8.83 -0.57 18.59
N GLY A 61 -8.28 -0.36 19.79
CA GLY A 61 -7.67 -1.44 20.55
C GLY A 61 -6.21 -1.23 20.88
N SER A 62 -5.54 -2.29 21.33
CA SER A 62 -4.15 -2.27 21.74
C SER A 62 -3.46 -3.62 21.52
N LEU A 63 -2.16 -3.57 21.43
CA LEU A 63 -1.26 -4.73 21.43
C LEU A 63 -0.29 -4.59 22.61
N CYS A 64 0.05 -5.71 23.24
CA CYS A 64 1.07 -5.79 24.26
C CYS A 64 2.28 -6.53 23.69
N LEU A 65 3.41 -5.84 23.58
CA LEU A 65 4.69 -6.39 23.14
C LEU A 65 5.64 -6.50 24.33
N ASN A 66 5.95 -7.73 24.75
CA ASN A 66 6.88 -8.02 25.85
C ASN A 66 6.54 -7.29 27.18
N GLY A 67 5.24 -7.00 27.42
CA GLY A 67 4.76 -6.26 28.58
C GLY A 67 4.45 -4.78 28.31
N ASP A 68 4.94 -4.22 27.22
CA ASP A 68 4.67 -2.84 26.83
C ASP A 68 3.36 -2.75 26.06
N VAL A 69 2.44 -1.90 26.51
CA VAL A 69 1.14 -1.70 25.87
C VAL A 69 1.22 -0.60 24.82
N LEU A 70 0.93 -0.96 23.57
CA LEU A 70 0.86 -0.07 22.43
C LEU A 70 -0.60 0.19 22.09
N GLY A 71 -1.08 1.42 22.33
CA GLY A 71 -2.44 1.85 21.99
C GLY A 71 -2.56 2.25 20.53
N PHE A 72 -3.61 1.80 19.84
CA PHE A 72 -3.92 2.13 18.45
C PHE A 72 -5.25 2.85 18.28
N SER A 73 -6.01 3.05 19.36
CA SER A 73 -7.29 3.76 19.31
C SER A 73 -7.12 5.20 18.80
N GLY A 74 -7.93 5.58 17.82
CA GLY A 74 -7.79 6.85 17.09
C GLY A 74 -6.71 6.85 16.00
N GLY A 75 -6.01 5.75 15.81
CA GLY A 75 -5.06 5.56 14.71
C GLY A 75 -5.74 5.29 13.36
N THR A 76 -4.92 5.28 12.32
CA THR A 76 -5.33 4.98 10.94
C THR A 76 -4.65 3.71 10.47
N GLY A 77 -5.45 2.79 9.92
CA GLY A 77 -4.98 1.59 9.24
C GLY A 77 -5.03 1.76 7.72
N TYR A 78 -4.13 1.08 7.04
CA TYR A 78 -4.12 0.84 5.60
C TYR A 78 -4.08 -0.68 5.39
N LEU A 79 -4.77 -1.18 4.38
CA LEU A 79 -4.78 -2.61 4.10
C LEU A 79 -4.66 -2.88 2.60
N GLU A 80 -3.66 -3.66 2.27
CA GLU A 80 -3.43 -4.14 0.90
C GLU A 80 -3.17 -5.65 0.87
N THR A 81 -3.13 -6.20 -0.31
CA THR A 81 -2.81 -7.60 -0.55
C THR A 81 -1.93 -7.74 -1.78
N ASP A 82 -0.92 -8.59 -1.67
CA ASP A 82 -0.10 -9.03 -2.77
C ASP A 82 -0.26 -10.52 -2.97
N ARG A 83 -0.44 -10.92 -4.21
CA ARG A 83 -0.56 -12.31 -4.59
C ARG A 83 0.26 -12.59 -5.83
N GLY A 84 1.19 -13.53 -5.73
CA GLY A 84 2.04 -13.85 -6.87
C GLY A 84 3.08 -14.91 -6.55
N ARG A 85 4.00 -15.10 -7.50
CA ARG A 85 5.09 -16.06 -7.40
C ARG A 85 6.41 -15.41 -6.97
N SER A 86 6.56 -14.12 -7.24
CA SER A 86 7.74 -13.32 -6.91
C SER A 86 7.41 -11.84 -6.92
N PHE A 87 8.26 -11.05 -6.32
CA PHE A 87 8.25 -9.59 -6.46
C PHE A 87 9.18 -9.15 -7.60
N PRO A 88 8.95 -7.95 -8.20
CA PRO A 88 9.89 -7.36 -9.14
C PRO A 88 11.28 -7.17 -8.53
N ASP A 89 12.34 -7.30 -9.34
CA ASP A 89 13.73 -7.13 -8.88
C ASP A 89 14.03 -5.72 -8.37
N ALA A 90 13.34 -4.73 -8.93
CA ALA A 90 13.42 -3.34 -8.49
C ALA A 90 12.03 -2.72 -8.44
N TYR A 91 11.70 -2.12 -7.31
CA TYR A 91 10.42 -1.40 -7.11
C TYR A 91 10.58 -0.24 -6.12
N LEU A 92 9.70 0.73 -6.27
CA LEU A 92 9.40 1.76 -5.29
C LEU A 92 7.95 1.57 -4.86
N TRP A 93 7.75 1.35 -3.58
CA TRP A 93 6.42 1.33 -2.98
C TRP A 93 6.35 2.39 -1.87
N THR A 94 5.26 3.13 -1.82
CA THR A 94 5.00 4.08 -0.75
C THR A 94 3.51 4.20 -0.48
N GLN A 95 3.18 4.39 0.77
CA GLN A 95 1.83 4.60 1.27
C GLN A 95 1.87 5.63 2.39
N CYS A 96 0.90 6.53 2.41
CA CYS A 96 0.64 7.40 3.55
C CYS A 96 -0.82 7.86 3.58
N GLY A 97 -1.31 8.19 4.76
CA GLY A 97 -2.54 8.91 4.98
C GLY A 97 -2.24 10.23 5.71
N TRP A 98 -3.07 11.24 5.48
CA TRP A 98 -2.98 12.54 6.15
C TRP A 98 -4.38 13.12 6.39
N ASN A 99 -4.48 14.12 7.26
CA ASN A 99 -5.74 14.80 7.63
C ASN A 99 -6.81 13.84 8.18
N ARG A 100 -7.83 13.53 7.37
CA ARG A 100 -8.96 12.68 7.77
C ARG A 100 -8.78 11.26 7.26
N VAL A 101 -9.08 10.32 8.13
CA VAL A 101 -9.09 8.88 7.81
C VAL A 101 -10.05 8.63 6.64
N GLY A 102 -9.51 8.03 5.57
CA GLY A 102 -10.30 7.66 4.40
C GLY A 102 -10.58 8.79 3.39
N ASP A 103 -10.35 10.06 3.75
CA ASP A 103 -10.56 11.20 2.84
C ASP A 103 -9.28 11.59 2.10
N ASP A 104 -8.12 11.41 2.75
CA ASP A 104 -6.82 11.81 2.22
C ASP A 104 -5.80 10.68 2.37
N GLY A 105 -5.12 10.35 1.31
CA GLY A 105 -4.11 9.30 1.31
C GLY A 105 -3.50 9.06 -0.07
N LEU A 106 -2.34 8.41 -0.08
CA LEU A 106 -1.61 8.04 -1.28
C LEU A 106 -1.13 6.60 -1.15
N MET A 107 -1.24 5.88 -2.23
CA MET A 107 -0.55 4.63 -2.50
C MET A 107 0.10 4.73 -3.87
N LEU A 108 1.36 4.41 -3.97
CA LEU A 108 2.13 4.35 -5.22
C LEU A 108 2.99 3.10 -5.21
N ALA A 109 2.91 2.33 -6.29
CA ALA A 109 3.88 1.32 -6.64
C ALA A 109 4.42 1.58 -8.04
N ALA A 110 5.74 1.66 -8.19
CA ALA A 110 6.43 1.70 -9.46
C ALA A 110 7.43 0.55 -9.50
N ALA A 111 7.43 -0.23 -10.58
CA ALA A 111 8.24 -1.43 -10.65
C ALA A 111 8.72 -1.70 -12.08
N THR A 112 9.88 -2.35 -12.19
CA THR A 112 10.33 -2.93 -13.45
C THR A 112 9.74 -4.33 -13.57
N ILE A 113 8.85 -4.51 -14.56
CA ILE A 113 8.10 -5.74 -14.81
C ILE A 113 8.82 -6.49 -15.94
N PRO A 114 9.40 -7.67 -15.65
CA PRO A 114 10.02 -8.48 -16.68
C PRO A 114 8.95 -9.07 -17.61
N LEU A 115 9.26 -9.09 -18.90
CA LEU A 115 8.50 -9.78 -19.94
C LEU A 115 9.41 -10.83 -20.59
N PRO A 116 8.83 -11.82 -21.31
CA PRO A 116 9.62 -12.83 -22.01
C PRO A 116 10.64 -12.25 -23.00
N VAL A 117 10.36 -11.05 -23.53
CA VAL A 117 11.29 -10.27 -24.36
C VAL A 117 11.39 -8.88 -23.78
N GLY A 118 12.47 -8.62 -23.05
CA GLY A 118 12.71 -7.35 -22.37
C GLY A 118 11.87 -7.16 -21.12
N GLY A 119 11.55 -5.92 -20.79
CA GLY A 119 10.72 -5.54 -19.66
C GLY A 119 10.28 -4.08 -19.77
N PHE A 120 9.34 -3.66 -18.95
CA PHE A 120 8.95 -2.26 -18.89
C PHE A 120 8.85 -1.78 -17.43
N THR A 121 9.12 -0.51 -17.21
CA THR A 121 8.87 0.11 -15.92
C THR A 121 7.47 0.72 -15.94
N GLY A 122 6.64 0.23 -15.04
CA GLY A 122 5.25 0.66 -14.89
C GLY A 122 4.94 1.20 -13.52
N CYS A 123 3.82 1.90 -13.39
CA CYS A 123 3.32 2.37 -12.11
C CYS A 123 1.81 2.19 -11.97
N ILE A 124 1.39 2.03 -10.74
CA ILE A 124 0.01 2.13 -10.25
C ILE A 124 0.00 3.09 -9.06
N CYS A 125 -0.92 4.03 -9.06
CA CYS A 125 -1.03 5.01 -8.00
C CYS A 125 -2.50 5.38 -7.79
N ALA A 126 -2.90 5.44 -6.54
CA ALA A 126 -4.17 6.01 -6.10
C ALA A 126 -3.91 7.13 -5.10
N ILE A 127 -4.56 8.26 -5.30
CA ILE A 127 -4.52 9.38 -4.38
C ILE A 127 -5.97 9.68 -4.01
N LEU A 128 -6.25 9.71 -2.72
CA LEU A 128 -7.47 10.31 -2.18
C LEU A 128 -7.13 11.72 -1.74
N HIS A 129 -7.94 12.68 -2.14
CA HIS A 129 -7.78 14.07 -1.72
C HIS A 129 -9.17 14.70 -1.57
N HIS A 130 -9.52 15.05 -0.34
CA HIS A 130 -10.86 15.49 0.06
C HIS A 130 -11.96 14.53 -0.42
N GLY A 131 -11.76 13.22 -0.19
CA GLY A 131 -12.69 12.16 -0.60
C GLY A 131 -12.78 11.90 -2.11
N ARG A 132 -11.99 12.63 -2.93
CA ARG A 132 -11.93 12.42 -4.37
C ARG A 132 -10.75 11.54 -4.75
N GLU A 133 -11.02 10.48 -5.52
CA GLU A 133 -9.98 9.59 -6.04
C GLU A 133 -9.36 10.12 -7.32
N TYR A 134 -8.03 10.17 -7.35
CA TYR A 134 -7.19 10.37 -8.53
C TYR A 134 -6.38 9.10 -8.77
N ARG A 135 -6.32 8.67 -10.03
CA ARG A 135 -5.64 7.47 -10.43
C ARG A 135 -4.60 7.79 -11.50
N LEU A 136 -3.32 7.53 -11.19
CA LEU A 136 -2.23 7.57 -12.16
C LEU A 136 -1.72 6.14 -12.35
N ALA A 137 -1.77 5.64 -13.59
CA ALA A 137 -1.36 4.27 -13.86
C ALA A 137 -0.87 4.14 -15.30
N THR A 138 0.10 3.26 -15.52
CA THR A 138 0.63 3.00 -16.87
C THR A 138 -0.46 2.61 -17.84
N TYR A 139 -1.44 1.80 -17.42
CA TYR A 139 -2.59 1.41 -18.24
C TYR A 139 -3.57 2.58 -18.52
N ARG A 140 -3.39 3.74 -17.88
CA ARG A 140 -4.13 5.00 -18.16
C ARG A 140 -3.25 6.04 -18.86
N GLY A 141 -2.07 5.63 -19.36
CA GLY A 141 -1.13 6.51 -20.04
C GLY A 141 -0.22 7.30 -19.09
N ALA A 142 -0.11 6.91 -17.82
CA ALA A 142 0.92 7.46 -16.95
C ALA A 142 2.32 7.04 -17.44
N LYS A 143 3.24 8.00 -17.40
CA LYS A 143 4.66 7.80 -17.73
C LYS A 143 5.51 8.13 -16.52
N ILE A 144 6.46 7.28 -16.22
CA ILE A 144 7.49 7.55 -15.23
C ILE A 144 8.56 8.40 -15.95
N GLU A 145 8.67 9.67 -15.56
CA GLU A 145 9.65 10.61 -16.15
C GLU A 145 11.03 10.42 -15.51
N ALA A 146 11.04 10.10 -14.23
CA ALA A 146 12.26 9.78 -13.49
C ALA A 146 11.92 8.86 -12.32
N TRP A 147 12.83 7.96 -12.02
CA TRP A 147 12.78 7.15 -10.81
C TRP A 147 14.20 6.77 -10.38
N SER A 148 14.42 6.74 -9.08
CA SER A 148 15.70 6.40 -8.46
C SER A 148 15.49 6.01 -7.01
N SER A 149 16.55 5.67 -6.31
CA SER A 149 16.54 5.45 -4.85
C SER A 149 16.20 6.69 -4.02
N SER A 150 16.03 7.86 -4.64
CA SER A 150 15.65 9.12 -3.99
C SER A 150 14.22 9.56 -4.27
N GLY A 151 13.49 8.85 -5.15
CA GLY A 151 12.10 9.16 -5.45
C GLY A 151 11.69 8.88 -6.89
N ALA A 152 10.51 9.36 -7.25
CA ALA A 152 9.94 9.21 -8.59
C ALA A 152 9.19 10.46 -9.05
N SER A 153 9.15 10.69 -10.37
CA SER A 153 8.29 11.67 -11.02
C SER A 153 7.42 10.95 -12.05
N ILE A 154 6.12 11.17 -11.97
CA ILE A 154 5.11 10.50 -12.79
C ILE A 154 4.22 11.56 -13.40
N ARG A 155 3.96 11.46 -14.72
CA ARG A 155 3.05 12.34 -15.44
C ARG A 155 1.93 11.56 -16.10
N GLN A 156 0.70 12.07 -15.99
CA GLN A 156 -0.47 11.58 -16.73
C GLN A 156 -1.34 12.74 -17.18
N GLY A 157 -1.31 13.06 -18.46
CA GLY A 157 -2.02 14.23 -19.00
C GLY A 157 -1.56 15.51 -18.30
N LYS A 158 -2.49 16.22 -17.66
CA LYS A 158 -2.19 17.46 -16.90
C LYS A 158 -1.68 17.21 -15.47
N TYR A 159 -1.74 16.00 -14.98
CA TYR A 159 -1.32 15.65 -13.62
C TYR A 159 0.16 15.29 -13.60
N ARG A 160 0.85 15.76 -12.57
CA ARG A 160 2.22 15.41 -12.24
C ARG A 160 2.30 15.08 -10.76
N LEU A 161 2.88 13.95 -10.43
CA LEU A 161 3.18 13.51 -9.08
C LEU A 161 4.70 13.46 -8.93
N GLU A 162 5.22 14.11 -7.91
CA GLU A 162 6.61 13.96 -7.47
C GLU A 162 6.62 13.39 -6.07
N VAL A 163 7.38 12.32 -5.90
CA VAL A 163 7.67 11.69 -4.60
C VAL A 163 9.16 11.82 -4.36
N ARG A 164 9.55 12.35 -3.19
CA ARG A 164 10.94 12.51 -2.78
C ARG A 164 11.16 11.85 -1.43
N ILE A 165 12.23 11.09 -1.30
CA ILE A 165 12.69 10.55 -0.04
C ILE A 165 13.56 11.62 0.61
N LEU A 166 13.07 12.21 1.71
CA LEU A 166 13.76 13.29 2.43
C LEU A 166 14.82 12.73 3.38
N GLU A 167 14.50 11.62 4.03
CA GLU A 167 15.40 10.95 4.98
C GLU A 167 15.40 9.45 4.71
N LYS A 168 16.58 8.85 4.78
CA LYS A 168 16.75 7.39 4.74
C LYS A 168 17.11 6.95 6.16
N HIS A 169 16.20 6.27 6.83
CA HIS A 169 16.55 5.57 8.05
C HIS A 169 17.19 4.25 7.63
N GLY A 170 18.47 4.08 7.97
CA GLY A 170 19.19 2.85 7.67
C GLY A 170 18.57 1.67 8.41
N GLN A 171 18.51 0.54 7.72
CA GLN A 171 18.33 -0.78 8.35
C GLN A 171 19.65 -1.21 8.97
#